data_b99feec4faf887a4dfc31031b6c8d874
#
_entry.id   b99feec4faf887a4dfc31031b6c8d874
#
_cell.length_a   1.000
_cell.length_b   1.000
_cell.length_c   1.000
_cell.angle_alpha   90.00
_cell.angle_beta   90.00
_cell.angle_gamma   90.00
#
_symmetry.space_group_name_H-M   'P 1'
#
loop_
_entity.id
_entity.type
_entity.pdbx_description
1 polymer ?
#
loop_
_entity_poly.entity_id
_entity_poly.type
_entity_poly.pdbx_seq_one_letter_code
_entity_poly.pdbx_strand_id
1 'polypeptide(L)'
;MFAGAASIILLVIGAYQLMEFTDSTDFCGRLCHNVMYPEYTAYQASPHSRVACVQCHVGYGGNALIRSKISGIPQVWAVMTNSYERPLSPPVKNLRPARETCEQCHRPERFAGDLVRTHTTFDKDATNTAHTDTRIMRVGGGEAGIARDIHWHIAANVYYLPLDSQRQQIAWVGVENSDGTLTEYIDPAAAVEVTPERLARDQRLMDCVDCHNRATHIFQSPEALIDEAMVQGQIDQSLPYIKWAGLQALDPANPSLETAYEKIDAIGQFYQNNYPQVYAEKLTAINRALDELKNVAVLTTYPWMKLTWDNYPDQLGHQKSPGCFRCHGKLVPQDGTQGNATIDASCDACHYFKLP
;
A
#
# COMPACT_ATOMS: atom_id res chain seq x y z
N MET A 1 -53.55 15.17 -8.51
CA MET A 1 -52.68 14.18 -9.18
C MET A 1 -51.32 14.77 -9.62
N PHE A 2 -51.28 15.90 -10.32
CA PHE A 2 -49.98 16.48 -10.78
C PHE A 2 -49.02 16.87 -9.67
N ALA A 3 -49.48 17.42 -8.55
CA ALA A 3 -48.63 17.78 -7.41
C ALA A 3 -47.97 16.54 -6.78
N GLY A 4 -48.70 15.42 -6.64
CA GLY A 4 -48.13 14.18 -6.11
C GLY A 4 -47.08 13.55 -7.03
N ALA A 5 -47.30 13.57 -8.35
CA ALA A 5 -46.33 13.10 -9.32
C ALA A 5 -45.06 13.96 -9.31
N ALA A 6 -45.20 15.29 -9.24
CA ALA A 6 -44.06 16.21 -9.14
C ALA A 6 -43.23 15.97 -7.84
N SER A 7 -43.91 15.74 -6.71
CA SER A 7 -43.24 15.42 -5.43
C SER A 7 -42.43 14.11 -5.49
N ILE A 8 -43.00 13.07 -6.12
CA ILE A 8 -42.32 11.79 -6.31
C ILE A 8 -41.05 11.96 -7.19
N ILE A 9 -41.17 12.70 -8.28
CA ILE A 9 -40.04 12.98 -9.19
C ILE A 9 -38.94 13.73 -8.44
N LEU A 10 -39.29 14.77 -7.67
CA LEU A 10 -38.31 15.52 -6.87
C LEU A 10 -37.63 14.64 -5.82
N LEU A 11 -38.37 13.73 -5.16
CA LEU A 11 -37.81 12.78 -4.21
C LEU A 11 -36.83 11.79 -4.87
N VAL A 12 -37.19 11.29 -6.05
CA VAL A 12 -36.29 10.38 -6.82
C VAL A 12 -35.04 11.10 -7.27
N ILE A 13 -35.16 12.33 -7.79
CA ILE A 13 -34.01 13.14 -8.18
C ILE A 13 -33.14 13.45 -6.95
N GLY A 14 -33.75 13.86 -5.83
CA GLY A 14 -33.03 14.13 -4.60
C GLY A 14 -32.29 12.91 -4.04
N ALA A 15 -32.91 11.73 -4.06
CA ALA A 15 -32.30 10.48 -3.66
C ALA A 15 -31.14 10.10 -4.59
N TYR A 16 -31.30 10.28 -5.90
CA TYR A 16 -30.25 10.05 -6.87
C TYR A 16 -29.04 10.98 -6.62
N GLN A 17 -29.27 12.29 -6.47
CA GLN A 17 -28.22 13.26 -6.18
C GLN A 17 -27.50 12.97 -4.85
N LEU A 18 -28.24 12.55 -3.83
CA LEU A 18 -27.65 12.17 -2.55
C LEU A 18 -26.77 10.92 -2.70
N MET A 19 -27.20 9.95 -3.51
CA MET A 19 -26.38 8.76 -3.82
C MET A 19 -25.09 9.13 -4.54
N GLU A 20 -25.16 9.90 -5.61
CA GLU A 20 -24.02 10.39 -6.36
C GLU A 20 -23.03 11.14 -5.44
N PHE A 21 -23.57 12.04 -4.60
CA PHE A 21 -22.73 12.77 -3.63
C PHE A 21 -22.06 11.84 -2.64
N THR A 22 -22.78 10.89 -2.03
CA THR A 22 -22.21 9.96 -1.03
C THR A 22 -21.28 8.90 -1.63
N ASP A 23 -21.25 8.76 -2.96
CA ASP A 23 -20.31 7.91 -3.69
C ASP A 23 -19.10 8.68 -4.24
N SER A 24 -19.10 10.01 -4.09
CA SER A 24 -18.01 10.84 -4.57
C SER A 24 -16.74 10.68 -3.74
N THR A 25 -15.59 10.86 -4.40
CA THR A 25 -14.28 10.90 -3.72
C THR A 25 -14.19 12.05 -2.72
N ASP A 26 -14.88 13.18 -3.00
CA ASP A 26 -14.94 14.32 -2.10
C ASP A 26 -15.70 14.00 -0.81
N PHE A 27 -16.81 13.26 -0.90
CA PHE A 27 -17.52 12.80 0.29
C PHE A 27 -16.62 11.90 1.15
N CYS A 28 -16.01 10.88 0.56
CA CYS A 28 -15.19 9.92 1.29
C CYS A 28 -13.90 10.56 1.87
N GLY A 29 -13.21 11.37 1.08
CA GLY A 29 -11.89 11.88 1.43
C GLY A 29 -11.90 13.25 2.14
N ARG A 30 -12.89 14.11 1.83
CA ARG A 30 -12.91 15.49 2.34
C ARG A 30 -13.97 15.74 3.41
N LEU A 31 -15.15 15.13 3.32
CA LEU A 31 -16.17 15.32 4.36
C LEU A 31 -15.76 14.62 5.67
N CYS A 32 -15.18 13.43 5.56
CA CYS A 32 -14.60 12.70 6.69
C CYS A 32 -13.11 13.03 6.90
N HIS A 33 -12.69 14.27 6.62
CA HIS A 33 -11.31 14.68 6.47
C HIS A 33 -10.40 14.32 7.65
N ASN A 34 -10.86 14.41 8.88
CA ASN A 34 -10.01 14.09 10.04
C ASN A 34 -9.60 12.61 10.09
N VAL A 35 -10.51 11.71 9.75
CA VAL A 35 -10.29 10.25 9.79
C VAL A 35 -9.60 9.76 8.53
N MET A 36 -10.09 10.25 7.36
CA MET A 36 -9.67 9.76 6.06
C MET A 36 -8.52 10.55 5.45
N TYR A 37 -8.05 11.62 6.10
CA TYR A 37 -7.01 12.48 5.56
C TYR A 37 -5.73 11.73 5.20
N PRO A 38 -5.17 10.84 6.04
CA PRO A 38 -3.98 10.08 5.67
C PRO A 38 -4.21 9.19 4.45
N GLU A 39 -5.33 8.45 4.46
CA GLU A 39 -5.69 7.55 3.36
C GLU A 39 -5.97 8.32 2.06
N TYR A 40 -6.66 9.46 2.16
CA TYR A 40 -6.94 10.32 1.02
C TYR A 40 -5.66 10.95 0.46
N THR A 41 -4.75 11.42 1.32
CA THR A 41 -3.48 12.01 0.91
C THR A 41 -2.60 10.97 0.22
N ALA A 42 -2.47 9.76 0.78
CA ALA A 42 -1.77 8.65 0.16
C ALA A 42 -2.40 8.25 -1.20
N TYR A 43 -3.75 8.21 -1.27
CA TYR A 43 -4.47 7.96 -2.52
C TYR A 43 -4.15 9.02 -3.59
N GLN A 44 -4.14 10.31 -3.25
CA GLN A 44 -3.83 11.38 -4.21
C GLN A 44 -2.41 11.27 -4.78
N ALA A 45 -1.47 10.75 -4.00
CA ALA A 45 -0.10 10.49 -4.43
C ALA A 45 0.07 9.14 -5.17
N SER A 46 -0.98 8.33 -5.29
CA SER A 46 -0.91 6.99 -5.88
C SER A 46 -1.18 6.99 -7.40
N PRO A 47 -0.74 5.94 -8.13
CA PRO A 47 -1.11 5.74 -9.53
C PRO A 47 -2.63 5.63 -9.76
N HIS A 48 -3.41 5.30 -8.72
CA HIS A 48 -4.86 5.16 -8.78
C HIS A 48 -5.63 6.44 -8.39
N SER A 49 -4.99 7.59 -8.29
CA SER A 49 -5.60 8.87 -7.88
C SER A 49 -6.79 9.33 -8.74
N ARG A 50 -6.99 8.70 -9.92
CA ARG A 50 -8.13 8.95 -10.82
C ARG A 50 -9.24 7.91 -10.72
N VAL A 51 -9.05 6.85 -9.90
CA VAL A 51 -10.04 5.78 -9.69
C VAL A 51 -10.86 6.15 -8.47
N ALA A 52 -12.18 6.31 -8.62
CA ALA A 52 -13.03 6.71 -7.50
C ALA A 52 -13.02 5.68 -6.37
N CYS A 53 -13.07 6.14 -5.11
CA CYS A 53 -13.01 5.28 -3.92
C CYS A 53 -14.04 4.14 -3.98
N VAL A 54 -15.25 4.42 -4.46
CA VAL A 54 -16.34 3.45 -4.56
C VAL A 54 -16.05 2.31 -5.54
N GLN A 55 -15.20 2.49 -6.54
CA GLN A 55 -14.87 1.43 -7.49
C GLN A 55 -14.14 0.27 -6.81
N CYS A 56 -13.33 0.54 -5.80
CA CYS A 56 -12.65 -0.48 -5.01
C CYS A 56 -13.44 -0.87 -3.75
N HIS A 57 -14.04 0.11 -3.03
CA HIS A 57 -14.64 -0.12 -1.72
C HIS A 57 -16.11 -0.54 -1.77
N VAL A 58 -16.86 -0.15 -2.79
CA VAL A 58 -18.28 -0.51 -2.97
C VAL A 58 -18.43 -1.53 -4.10
N GLY A 59 -17.78 -1.29 -5.23
CA GLY A 59 -17.91 -2.11 -6.44
C GLY A 59 -19.23 -1.85 -7.16
N TYR A 60 -19.55 -2.70 -8.14
CA TYR A 60 -20.68 -2.53 -9.04
C TYR A 60 -21.92 -3.33 -8.61
N GLY A 61 -23.10 -2.78 -8.92
CA GLY A 61 -24.41 -3.43 -8.76
C GLY A 61 -25.20 -2.96 -7.54
N GLY A 62 -26.53 -3.02 -7.66
CA GLY A 62 -27.48 -2.48 -6.68
C GLY A 62 -27.35 -3.10 -5.27
N ASN A 63 -27.09 -4.41 -5.18
CA ASN A 63 -26.89 -5.07 -3.89
C ASN A 63 -25.62 -4.58 -3.18
N ALA A 64 -24.54 -4.30 -3.93
CA ALA A 64 -23.30 -3.77 -3.37
C ALA A 64 -23.53 -2.36 -2.82
N LEU A 65 -24.24 -1.54 -3.58
CA LEU A 65 -24.62 -0.18 -3.18
C LEU A 65 -25.43 -0.16 -1.89
N ILE A 66 -26.50 -0.96 -1.79
CA ILE A 66 -27.34 -1.02 -0.59
C ILE A 66 -26.51 -1.48 0.62
N ARG A 67 -25.72 -2.53 0.47
CA ARG A 67 -24.86 -3.04 1.54
C ARG A 67 -23.85 -1.98 2.03
N SER A 68 -23.24 -1.24 1.11
CA SER A 68 -22.27 -0.19 1.45
C SER A 68 -22.91 0.94 2.27
N LYS A 69 -24.15 1.36 1.91
CA LYS A 69 -24.86 2.41 2.66
C LYS A 69 -25.22 1.93 4.07
N ILE A 70 -25.71 0.70 4.21
CA ILE A 70 -26.03 0.12 5.53
C ILE A 70 -24.77 -0.03 6.38
N SER A 71 -23.67 -0.58 5.81
CA SER A 71 -22.41 -0.75 6.54
C SER A 71 -21.70 0.56 6.85
N GLY A 72 -22.02 1.64 6.14
CA GLY A 72 -21.50 2.99 6.39
C GLY A 72 -22.11 3.68 7.62
N ILE A 73 -23.33 3.32 8.03
CA ILE A 73 -24.01 3.97 9.17
C ILE A 73 -23.19 3.93 10.46
N PRO A 74 -22.64 2.78 10.91
CA PRO A 74 -21.77 2.74 12.10
C PRO A 74 -20.51 3.59 11.94
N GLN A 75 -19.97 3.70 10.73
CA GLN A 75 -18.77 4.52 10.45
C GLN A 75 -19.09 6.01 10.61
N VAL A 76 -20.20 6.47 10.07
CA VAL A 76 -20.68 7.87 10.26
C VAL A 76 -20.88 8.15 11.75
N TRP A 77 -21.51 7.24 12.47
CA TRP A 77 -21.69 7.37 13.93
C TRP A 77 -20.36 7.45 14.66
N ALA A 78 -19.40 6.58 14.34
CA ALA A 78 -18.06 6.59 14.93
C ALA A 78 -17.31 7.91 14.68
N VAL A 79 -17.46 8.50 13.49
CA VAL A 79 -16.89 9.81 13.18
C VAL A 79 -17.58 10.93 13.99
N MET A 80 -18.90 10.94 14.05
CA MET A 80 -19.66 11.96 14.79
C MET A 80 -19.38 11.91 16.29
N THR A 81 -19.17 10.73 16.86
CA THR A 81 -18.88 10.51 18.29
C THR A 81 -17.38 10.46 18.61
N ASN A 82 -16.52 10.62 17.59
CA ASN A 82 -15.06 10.52 17.73
C ASN A 82 -14.58 9.18 18.34
N SER A 83 -15.31 8.09 18.07
CA SER A 83 -15.10 6.74 18.64
C SER A 83 -14.40 5.76 17.69
N TYR A 84 -13.84 6.24 16.56
CA TYR A 84 -13.08 5.41 15.62
C TYR A 84 -11.68 5.08 16.13
N GLU A 85 -11.15 3.95 15.66
CA GLU A 85 -9.79 3.48 16.01
C GLU A 85 -8.71 4.40 15.42
N ARG A 86 -7.59 4.53 16.14
CA ARG A 86 -6.41 5.31 15.73
C ARG A 86 -5.12 4.53 16.00
N PRO A 87 -4.40 4.13 14.93
CA PRO A 87 -4.77 4.23 13.51
C PRO A 87 -5.93 3.30 13.14
N LEU A 88 -6.51 3.46 11.95
CA LEU A 88 -7.55 2.55 11.44
C LEU A 88 -6.97 1.15 11.24
N SER A 89 -7.69 0.11 11.70
CA SER A 89 -7.21 -1.27 11.58
C SER A 89 -7.48 -1.87 10.19
N PRO A 90 -6.44 -2.22 9.39
CA PRO A 90 -6.60 -3.03 8.18
C PRO A 90 -6.68 -4.54 8.54
N PRO A 91 -7.18 -5.38 7.63
CA PRO A 91 -7.86 -5.04 6.38
C PRO A 91 -9.28 -4.53 6.61
N VAL A 92 -9.78 -3.76 5.63
CA VAL A 92 -11.20 -3.33 5.65
C VAL A 92 -12.08 -4.56 5.63
N LYS A 93 -12.93 -4.69 6.66
CA LYS A 93 -13.91 -5.78 6.73
C LYS A 93 -14.90 -5.64 5.58
N ASN A 94 -15.23 -6.75 4.93
CA ASN A 94 -16.18 -6.82 3.81
C ASN A 94 -15.72 -6.12 2.50
N LEU A 95 -14.43 -5.92 2.30
CA LEU A 95 -13.93 -5.55 0.98
C LEU A 95 -14.30 -6.65 -0.02
N ARG A 96 -14.73 -6.26 -1.23
CA ARG A 96 -15.04 -7.22 -2.30
C ARG A 96 -13.79 -8.00 -2.70
N PRO A 97 -13.96 -9.22 -3.25
CA PRO A 97 -12.84 -9.94 -3.83
C PRO A 97 -12.08 -9.05 -4.82
N ALA A 98 -10.76 -9.01 -4.72
CA ALA A 98 -9.96 -8.11 -5.54
C ALA A 98 -10.10 -8.43 -7.04
N ARG A 99 -10.33 -9.69 -7.40
CA ARG A 99 -10.62 -10.10 -8.78
C ARG A 99 -11.82 -9.34 -9.34
N GLU A 100 -12.89 -9.17 -8.59
CA GLU A 100 -14.09 -8.45 -9.04
C GLU A 100 -13.87 -6.94 -9.22
N THR A 101 -12.86 -6.36 -8.59
CA THR A 101 -12.55 -4.93 -8.62
C THR A 101 -11.34 -4.62 -9.50
N CYS A 102 -10.23 -5.28 -9.28
CA CYS A 102 -8.96 -5.03 -9.99
C CYS A 102 -9.04 -5.45 -11.47
N GLU A 103 -9.67 -6.59 -11.76
CA GLU A 103 -9.78 -7.12 -13.12
C GLU A 103 -10.77 -6.36 -14.01
N GLN A 104 -11.45 -5.34 -13.47
CA GLN A 104 -12.18 -4.36 -14.30
C GLN A 104 -11.24 -3.57 -15.22
N CYS A 105 -10.00 -3.34 -14.77
CA CYS A 105 -9.00 -2.58 -15.51
C CYS A 105 -7.74 -3.42 -15.78
N HIS A 106 -7.30 -4.26 -14.83
CA HIS A 106 -6.15 -5.14 -14.96
C HIS A 106 -6.56 -6.49 -15.54
N ARG A 107 -5.71 -7.04 -16.40
CA ARG A 107 -5.95 -8.35 -17.04
C ARG A 107 -4.77 -9.27 -16.78
N PRO A 108 -4.82 -10.08 -15.69
CA PRO A 108 -3.70 -10.92 -15.28
C PRO A 108 -3.26 -11.90 -16.37
N GLU A 109 -4.19 -12.39 -17.18
CA GLU A 109 -3.93 -13.30 -18.31
C GLU A 109 -3.06 -12.67 -19.41
N ARG A 110 -2.90 -11.34 -19.41
CA ARG A 110 -2.05 -10.59 -20.34
C ARG A 110 -0.74 -10.11 -19.72
N PHE A 111 -0.54 -10.37 -18.44
CA PHE A 111 0.73 -10.03 -17.82
C PHE A 111 1.82 -10.92 -18.40
N ALA A 112 2.92 -10.31 -18.77
CA ALA A 112 4.05 -11.02 -19.35
C ALA A 112 5.33 -10.19 -19.19
N GLY A 113 6.47 -10.88 -19.20
CA GLY A 113 7.78 -10.26 -19.19
C GLY A 113 8.24 -9.85 -17.80
N ASP A 114 9.31 -9.09 -17.79
CA ASP A 114 10.03 -8.69 -16.60
C ASP A 114 9.90 -7.18 -16.37
N LEU A 115 10.03 -6.78 -15.12
CA LEU A 115 10.00 -5.36 -14.75
C LEU A 115 11.37 -4.91 -14.27
N VAL A 116 12.00 -4.02 -15.03
CA VAL A 116 13.24 -3.36 -14.61
C VAL A 116 12.91 -2.27 -13.60
N ARG A 117 13.53 -2.33 -12.43
CA ARG A 117 13.42 -1.32 -11.36
C ARG A 117 14.81 -0.82 -11.02
N THR A 118 15.01 0.47 -11.25
CA THR A 118 16.20 1.19 -10.76
C THR A 118 15.80 1.96 -9.52
N HIS A 119 16.53 1.73 -8.45
CA HIS A 119 16.33 2.37 -7.16
C HIS A 119 17.60 3.14 -6.79
N THR A 120 17.49 4.43 -6.57
CA THR A 120 18.59 5.27 -6.12
C THR A 120 18.30 5.77 -4.71
N THR A 121 19.23 5.56 -3.81
CA THR A 121 19.23 6.09 -2.45
C THR A 121 20.41 7.03 -2.27
N PHE A 122 20.34 7.87 -1.25
CA PHE A 122 21.40 8.81 -0.93
C PHE A 122 21.83 8.63 0.52
N ASP A 123 23.12 8.78 0.77
CA ASP A 123 23.65 8.79 2.15
C ASP A 123 23.30 10.10 2.86
N LYS A 124 23.40 10.07 4.20
CA LYS A 124 23.16 11.23 5.08
C LYS A 124 24.43 12.05 5.30
N ASP A 125 25.35 12.03 4.35
CA ASP A 125 26.65 12.69 4.37
C ASP A 125 26.62 14.09 3.73
N ALA A 126 27.76 14.79 3.74
CA ALA A 126 27.85 16.14 3.19
C ALA A 126 27.59 16.22 1.69
N THR A 127 27.82 15.14 0.96
CA THR A 127 27.70 15.07 -0.50
C THR A 127 26.41 14.38 -0.94
N ASN A 128 25.62 13.88 0.02
CA ASN A 128 24.45 13.05 -0.23
C ASN A 128 24.81 11.97 -1.27
N THR A 129 25.81 11.15 -0.95
CA THR A 129 26.40 10.17 -1.88
C THR A 129 25.33 9.23 -2.42
N ALA A 130 25.20 9.16 -3.75
CA ALA A 130 24.18 8.37 -4.41
C ALA A 130 24.60 6.91 -4.57
N HIS A 131 23.69 5.99 -4.28
CA HIS A 131 23.82 4.55 -4.53
C HIS A 131 22.66 4.09 -5.43
N THR A 132 23.00 3.58 -6.60
CA THR A 132 22.00 3.11 -7.56
C THR A 132 22.09 1.60 -7.73
N ASP A 133 20.96 0.93 -7.57
CA ASP A 133 20.77 -0.50 -7.75
C ASP A 133 19.67 -0.75 -8.79
N THR A 134 19.95 -1.60 -9.77
CA THR A 134 18.98 -1.99 -10.78
C THR A 134 18.67 -3.47 -10.64
N ARG A 135 17.41 -3.78 -10.49
CA ARG A 135 16.89 -5.14 -10.36
C ARG A 135 15.87 -5.42 -11.45
N ILE A 136 15.92 -6.62 -11.96
CA ILE A 136 14.91 -7.12 -12.90
C ILE A 136 14.02 -8.07 -12.11
N MET A 137 12.75 -7.70 -11.97
CA MET A 137 11.74 -8.52 -11.33
C MET A 137 11.12 -9.46 -12.35
N ARG A 138 11.10 -10.74 -12.06
CA ARG A 138 10.44 -11.79 -12.86
C ARG A 138 8.93 -11.72 -12.60
N VAL A 139 8.27 -10.70 -13.16
CA VAL A 139 6.86 -10.44 -12.92
C VAL A 139 5.99 -11.54 -13.53
N GLY A 140 6.26 -11.91 -14.77
CA GLY A 140 5.57 -12.98 -15.45
C GLY A 140 4.06 -12.84 -15.47
N GLY A 141 3.36 -13.95 -15.51
CA GLY A 141 1.91 -14.07 -15.60
C GLY A 141 1.49 -14.94 -16.75
N GLY A 142 0.28 -14.74 -17.25
CA GLY A 142 -0.30 -15.49 -18.35
C GLY A 142 -1.57 -16.25 -17.94
N GLU A 143 -2.10 -17.04 -18.85
CA GLU A 143 -3.27 -17.89 -18.61
C GLU A 143 -2.95 -19.07 -17.69
N ALA A 144 -3.96 -19.58 -17.03
CA ALA A 144 -3.85 -20.80 -16.21
C ALA A 144 -3.20 -21.95 -16.99
N GLY A 145 -2.26 -22.63 -16.36
CA GLY A 145 -1.52 -23.76 -16.95
C GLY A 145 -0.27 -23.37 -17.75
N ILE A 146 -0.12 -22.11 -18.18
CA ILE A 146 1.09 -21.61 -18.86
C ILE A 146 1.74 -20.43 -18.14
N ALA A 147 1.06 -19.85 -17.17
CA ALA A 147 1.58 -18.76 -16.35
C ALA A 147 2.83 -19.18 -15.59
N ARG A 148 3.74 -18.23 -15.41
CA ARG A 148 5.00 -18.42 -14.67
C ARG A 148 5.39 -17.18 -13.91
N ASP A 149 6.44 -17.30 -13.12
CA ASP A 149 7.04 -16.24 -12.31
C ASP A 149 6.07 -15.70 -11.23
N ILE A 150 6.22 -14.45 -10.77
CA ILE A 150 5.49 -13.94 -9.61
C ILE A 150 3.97 -14.00 -9.78
N HIS A 151 3.43 -13.63 -10.95
CA HIS A 151 1.98 -13.65 -11.15
C HIS A 151 1.38 -15.05 -11.44
N TRP A 152 2.21 -16.11 -11.49
CA TRP A 152 1.71 -17.47 -11.47
C TRP A 152 0.77 -17.73 -10.26
N HIS A 153 1.05 -17.13 -9.10
CA HIS A 153 0.27 -17.31 -7.88
C HIS A 153 -1.21 -16.92 -8.00
N ILE A 154 -1.54 -16.03 -8.92
CA ILE A 154 -2.95 -15.62 -9.16
C ILE A 154 -3.56 -16.29 -10.38
N ALA A 155 -2.75 -16.86 -11.27
CA ALA A 155 -3.22 -17.67 -12.40
C ALA A 155 -3.51 -19.13 -11.98
N ALA A 156 -2.78 -19.63 -10.97
CA ALA A 156 -3.04 -20.89 -10.30
C ALA A 156 -4.04 -20.71 -9.16
N ASN A 157 -4.72 -21.79 -8.76
CA ASN A 157 -5.53 -21.80 -7.54
C ASN A 157 -4.61 -22.11 -6.35
N VAL A 158 -4.09 -21.05 -5.74
CA VAL A 158 -3.25 -21.14 -4.54
C VAL A 158 -4.09 -20.75 -3.32
N TYR A 159 -4.31 -21.71 -2.44
CA TYR A 159 -5.00 -21.49 -1.16
C TYR A 159 -3.98 -21.29 -0.05
N TYR A 160 -4.34 -20.54 0.99
CA TYR A 160 -3.49 -20.36 2.15
C TYR A 160 -4.30 -20.19 3.44
N LEU A 161 -3.71 -20.51 4.58
CA LEU A 161 -4.28 -20.32 5.92
C LEU A 161 -3.48 -19.26 6.67
N PRO A 162 -4.03 -18.04 6.88
CA PRO A 162 -3.39 -17.02 7.71
C PRO A 162 -3.65 -17.31 9.19
N LEU A 163 -2.69 -16.95 10.07
CA LEU A 163 -2.82 -17.04 11.53
C LEU A 163 -3.30 -15.74 12.15
N ASP A 164 -3.11 -14.62 11.47
CA ASP A 164 -3.48 -13.28 11.94
C ASP A 164 -4.29 -12.50 10.90
N SER A 165 -4.99 -11.45 11.37
CA SER A 165 -5.86 -10.63 10.53
C SER A 165 -5.11 -9.82 9.48
N GLN A 166 -3.83 -9.50 9.72
CA GLN A 166 -2.98 -8.77 8.77
C GLN A 166 -2.27 -9.71 7.78
N ARG A 167 -2.46 -11.03 7.93
CA ARG A 167 -1.90 -12.07 7.07
C ARG A 167 -0.37 -12.05 7.01
N GLN A 168 0.27 -11.69 8.15
CA GLN A 168 1.73 -11.68 8.26
C GLN A 168 2.31 -13.08 8.52
N GLN A 169 1.52 -13.94 9.13
CA GLN A 169 1.90 -15.32 9.43
C GLN A 169 0.99 -16.29 8.66
N ILE A 170 1.61 -17.14 7.87
CA ILE A 170 0.93 -18.17 7.08
C ILE A 170 1.32 -19.53 7.61
N ALA A 171 0.31 -20.32 8.00
CA ALA A 171 0.52 -21.68 8.53
C ALA A 171 0.56 -22.74 7.46
N TRP A 172 -0.16 -22.54 6.36
CA TRP A 172 -0.35 -23.55 5.33
C TRP A 172 -0.61 -22.91 3.98
N VAL A 173 -0.15 -23.59 2.93
CA VAL A 173 -0.44 -23.27 1.52
C VAL A 173 -0.80 -24.57 0.80
N GLY A 174 -1.87 -24.54 0.01
CA GLY A 174 -2.28 -25.60 -0.89
C GLY A 174 -2.34 -25.12 -2.33
N VAL A 175 -1.66 -25.78 -3.22
CA VAL A 175 -1.69 -25.52 -4.66
C VAL A 175 -2.51 -26.57 -5.35
N GLU A 176 -3.57 -26.18 -6.05
CA GLU A 176 -4.44 -27.09 -6.76
C GLU A 176 -3.76 -27.61 -8.05
N ASN A 177 -3.64 -28.92 -8.15
CA ASN A 177 -3.11 -29.63 -9.31
C ASN A 177 -4.19 -29.80 -10.38
N SER A 178 -3.80 -30.15 -11.61
CA SER A 178 -4.71 -30.36 -12.73
C SER A 178 -5.71 -31.55 -12.53
N ASP A 179 -5.42 -32.44 -11.59
CA ASP A 179 -6.29 -33.56 -11.22
C ASP A 179 -7.22 -33.23 -10.04
N GLY A 180 -7.19 -32.00 -9.54
CA GLY A 180 -7.97 -31.52 -8.39
C GLY A 180 -7.39 -31.90 -7.03
N THR A 181 -6.24 -32.57 -6.96
CA THR A 181 -5.51 -32.76 -5.70
C THR A 181 -4.75 -31.50 -5.29
N LEU A 182 -4.33 -31.42 -4.01
CA LEU A 182 -3.52 -30.33 -3.52
C LEU A 182 -2.08 -30.78 -3.29
N THR A 183 -1.14 -29.94 -3.73
CA THR A 183 0.24 -29.99 -3.23
C THR A 183 0.32 -29.04 -2.05
N GLU A 184 0.62 -29.57 -0.87
CA GLU A 184 0.49 -28.86 0.39
C GLU A 184 1.84 -28.55 1.01
N TYR A 185 1.94 -27.35 1.59
CA TYR A 185 3.09 -26.87 2.34
C TYR A 185 2.66 -26.34 3.70
N ILE A 186 3.44 -26.59 4.72
CA ILE A 186 3.11 -26.25 6.10
C ILE A 186 4.27 -25.54 6.80
N ASP A 187 3.96 -24.60 7.67
CA ASP A 187 4.91 -24.08 8.64
C ASP A 187 5.04 -25.09 9.79
N PRO A 188 6.21 -25.74 9.98
CA PRO A 188 6.39 -26.72 11.06
C PRO A 188 6.10 -26.14 12.45
N ALA A 189 6.37 -24.84 12.66
CA ALA A 189 6.12 -24.16 13.93
C ALA A 189 4.63 -23.93 14.21
N ALA A 190 3.79 -23.96 13.18
CA ALA A 190 2.34 -23.72 13.25
C ALA A 190 1.51 -24.95 12.85
N ALA A 191 2.09 -26.11 12.75
CA ALA A 191 1.42 -27.33 12.27
C ALA A 191 0.17 -27.68 13.09
N VAL A 192 0.18 -27.41 14.39
CA VAL A 192 -0.97 -27.66 15.29
C VAL A 192 -2.19 -26.78 14.97
N GLU A 193 -2.00 -25.67 14.27
CA GLU A 193 -3.04 -24.75 13.86
C GLU A 193 -3.74 -25.17 12.56
N VAL A 194 -3.17 -26.12 11.82
CA VAL A 194 -3.68 -26.59 10.54
C VAL A 194 -4.58 -27.80 10.77
N THR A 195 -5.86 -27.53 11.02
CA THR A 195 -6.87 -28.59 11.18
C THR A 195 -7.90 -28.53 10.04
N PRO A 196 -8.56 -29.66 9.71
CA PRO A 196 -9.60 -29.67 8.67
C PRO A 196 -10.71 -28.65 8.92
N GLU A 197 -11.13 -28.46 10.17
CA GLU A 197 -12.17 -27.50 10.54
C GLU A 197 -11.70 -26.06 10.33
N ARG A 198 -10.44 -25.76 10.65
CA ARG A 198 -9.85 -24.45 10.45
C ARG A 198 -9.63 -24.15 8.99
N LEU A 199 -9.13 -25.10 8.21
CA LEU A 199 -9.01 -24.99 6.76
C LEU A 199 -10.39 -24.70 6.13
N ALA A 200 -11.41 -25.49 6.48
CA ALA A 200 -12.77 -25.30 5.94
C ALA A 200 -13.36 -23.91 6.26
N ARG A 201 -12.98 -23.30 7.37
CA ARG A 201 -13.51 -22.00 7.81
C ARG A 201 -12.68 -20.81 7.34
N ASP A 202 -11.36 -20.90 7.42
CA ASP A 202 -10.46 -19.75 7.37
C ASP A 202 -9.51 -19.75 6.15
N GLN A 203 -9.43 -20.84 5.38
CA GLN A 203 -8.61 -20.86 4.18
C GLN A 203 -9.08 -19.80 3.17
N ARG A 204 -8.14 -19.26 2.44
CA ARG A 204 -8.39 -18.22 1.45
C ARG A 204 -7.76 -18.58 0.12
N LEU A 205 -8.46 -18.30 -0.97
CA LEU A 205 -7.84 -18.28 -2.29
C LEU A 205 -6.99 -17.02 -2.42
N MET A 206 -5.75 -17.17 -2.86
CA MET A 206 -4.83 -16.07 -3.07
C MET A 206 -5.35 -15.11 -4.15
N ASP A 207 -5.23 -13.83 -3.88
CA ASP A 207 -5.77 -12.76 -4.71
C ASP A 207 -4.79 -11.59 -4.81
N CYS A 208 -5.03 -10.64 -5.69
CA CYS A 208 -4.21 -9.46 -5.94
C CYS A 208 -3.83 -8.71 -4.65
N VAL A 209 -4.77 -8.57 -3.72
CA VAL A 209 -4.54 -7.88 -2.43
C VAL A 209 -3.72 -8.67 -1.42
N ASP A 210 -3.37 -9.90 -1.70
CA ASP A 210 -2.50 -10.69 -0.82
C ASP A 210 -1.03 -10.31 -1.00
N CYS A 211 -0.71 -9.70 -2.15
CA CYS A 211 0.59 -9.08 -2.44
C CYS A 211 0.45 -7.55 -2.53
N HIS A 212 -0.54 -7.03 -3.26
CA HIS A 212 -0.79 -5.60 -3.45
C HIS A 212 -1.78 -5.06 -2.40
N ASN A 213 -1.53 -5.34 -1.11
CA ASN A 213 -2.43 -4.95 -0.02
C ASN A 213 -2.52 -3.44 0.22
N ARG A 214 -1.61 -2.67 -0.37
CA ARG A 214 -1.56 -1.21 -0.32
C ARG A 214 -1.56 -0.60 -1.72
N ALA A 215 -2.42 -1.08 -2.61
CA ALA A 215 -2.45 -0.68 -4.02
C ALA A 215 -2.59 0.84 -4.24
N THR A 216 -3.23 1.56 -3.32
CA THR A 216 -3.47 3.00 -3.42
C THR A 216 -3.19 3.77 -2.12
N HIS A 217 -3.15 3.11 -0.96
CA HIS A 217 -2.87 3.73 0.34
C HIS A 217 -1.45 3.37 0.80
N ILE A 218 -0.46 3.78 0.00
CA ILE A 218 0.96 3.51 0.28
C ILE A 218 1.49 4.62 1.17
N PHE A 219 1.88 4.28 2.40
CA PHE A 219 2.59 5.18 3.28
C PHE A 219 4.09 4.98 3.09
N GLN A 220 4.73 5.95 2.44
CA GLN A 220 6.17 5.94 2.23
C GLN A 220 6.89 6.59 3.42
N SER A 221 8.10 6.12 3.72
CA SER A 221 8.93 6.77 4.74
C SER A 221 9.43 8.13 4.23
N PRO A 222 9.70 9.09 5.13
CA PRO A 222 10.35 10.34 4.76
C PRO A 222 11.65 10.13 3.99
N GLU A 223 12.41 9.10 4.36
CA GLU A 223 13.66 8.75 3.68
C GLU A 223 13.44 8.38 2.21
N ALA A 224 12.46 7.53 1.92
CA ALA A 224 12.14 7.13 0.55
C ALA A 224 11.62 8.30 -0.30
N LEU A 225 10.79 9.19 0.30
CA LEU A 225 10.26 10.35 -0.40
C LEU A 225 11.34 11.41 -0.67
N ILE A 226 12.28 11.63 0.26
CA ILE A 226 13.43 12.51 0.04
C ILE A 226 14.33 11.96 -1.06
N ASP A 227 14.64 10.66 -1.05
CA ASP A 227 15.42 10.02 -2.10
C ASP A 227 14.75 10.17 -3.48
N GLU A 228 13.44 9.95 -3.55
CA GLU A 228 12.67 10.16 -4.78
C GLU A 228 12.71 11.63 -5.25
N ALA A 229 12.53 12.59 -4.34
CA ALA A 229 12.59 14.01 -4.64
C ALA A 229 13.99 14.45 -5.13
N MET A 230 15.05 13.85 -4.60
CA MET A 230 16.41 14.07 -5.06
C MET A 230 16.64 13.48 -6.46
N VAL A 231 16.17 12.27 -6.73
CA VAL A 231 16.23 11.63 -8.06
C VAL A 231 15.47 12.46 -9.10
N GLN A 232 14.31 13.01 -8.74
CA GLN A 232 13.50 13.87 -9.60
C GLN A 232 14.05 15.29 -9.74
N GLY A 233 15.12 15.65 -9.01
CA GLY A 233 15.72 16.97 -9.00
C GLY A 233 14.89 18.05 -8.31
N GLN A 234 13.89 17.67 -7.53
CA GLN A 234 13.08 18.58 -6.70
C GLN A 234 13.91 19.08 -5.49
N ILE A 235 14.74 18.20 -4.94
CA ILE A 235 15.76 18.52 -3.94
C ILE A 235 17.14 18.44 -4.61
N ASP A 236 17.91 19.53 -4.58
CA ASP A 236 19.25 19.60 -5.15
C ASP A 236 20.24 18.78 -4.29
N GLN A 237 20.75 17.67 -4.83
CA GLN A 237 21.74 16.79 -4.19
C GLN A 237 23.00 17.53 -3.72
N SER A 238 23.36 18.62 -4.39
CA SER A 238 24.56 19.39 -4.06
C SER A 238 24.42 20.30 -2.83
N LEU A 239 23.26 20.31 -2.16
CA LEU A 239 23.05 20.96 -0.88
C LEU A 239 23.63 20.12 0.25
N PRO A 240 24.70 20.55 0.94
CA PRO A 240 25.37 19.72 1.94
C PRO A 240 24.43 19.23 3.04
N TYR A 241 24.41 17.93 3.29
CA TYR A 241 23.59 17.29 4.34
C TYR A 241 22.07 17.48 4.20
N ILE A 242 21.53 17.83 3.03
CA ILE A 242 20.10 18.11 2.89
C ILE A 242 19.22 16.93 3.28
N LYS A 243 19.62 15.68 2.91
CA LYS A 243 18.89 14.48 3.31
C LYS A 243 18.89 14.32 4.82
N TRP A 244 20.05 14.47 5.46
CA TRP A 244 20.16 14.37 6.92
C TRP A 244 19.28 15.43 7.61
N ALA A 245 19.37 16.70 7.20
CA ALA A 245 18.62 17.80 7.79
C ALA A 245 17.10 17.60 7.60
N GLY A 246 16.66 17.17 6.42
CA GLY A 246 15.28 16.84 6.13
C GLY A 246 14.73 15.75 7.05
N LEU A 247 15.50 14.67 7.25
CA LEU A 247 15.10 13.57 8.14
C LEU A 247 15.03 13.99 9.62
N GLN A 248 15.91 14.91 10.08
CA GLN A 248 15.80 15.46 11.43
C GLN A 248 14.54 16.31 11.60
N ALA A 249 14.14 17.05 10.57
CA ALA A 249 12.92 17.87 10.61
C ALA A 249 11.64 17.01 10.52
N LEU A 250 11.68 15.89 9.79
CA LEU A 250 10.56 14.96 9.58
C LEU A 250 10.50 13.84 10.62
N ASP A 251 10.93 14.09 11.83
CA ASP A 251 10.87 13.16 12.95
C ASP A 251 9.42 12.68 13.18
N PRO A 252 9.15 11.35 13.26
CA PRO A 252 7.81 10.83 13.55
C PRO A 252 7.26 11.26 14.92
N ALA A 253 8.14 11.69 15.83
CA ALA A 253 7.74 12.23 17.13
C ALA A 253 7.21 13.68 17.07
N ASN A 254 7.18 14.32 15.89
CA ASN A 254 6.59 15.64 15.75
C ASN A 254 5.12 15.65 16.20
N PRO A 255 4.74 16.52 17.12
CA PRO A 255 3.38 16.55 17.66
C PRO A 255 2.35 17.10 16.66
N SER A 256 2.80 17.81 15.64
CA SER A 256 1.94 18.39 14.61
C SER A 256 2.70 18.65 13.30
N LEU A 257 1.94 18.91 12.25
CA LEU A 257 2.50 19.30 10.95
C LEU A 257 3.18 20.69 11.03
N GLU A 258 2.63 21.59 11.83
CA GLU A 258 3.20 22.92 12.08
C GLU A 258 4.61 22.81 12.69
N THR A 259 4.80 21.92 13.67
CA THR A 259 6.13 21.66 14.26
C THR A 259 7.11 21.12 13.22
N ALA A 260 6.65 20.24 12.32
CA ALA A 260 7.49 19.78 11.23
C ALA A 260 7.88 20.93 10.29
N TYR A 261 6.96 21.83 9.97
CA TYR A 261 7.23 23.01 9.15
C TYR A 261 8.24 23.96 9.80
N GLU A 262 8.10 24.24 11.09
CA GLU A 262 9.07 25.07 11.84
C GLU A 262 10.48 24.47 11.78
N LYS A 263 10.61 23.16 11.96
CA LYS A 263 11.90 22.46 11.86
C LYS A 263 12.46 22.49 10.42
N ILE A 264 11.60 22.37 9.40
CA ILE A 264 12.00 22.48 8.00
C ILE A 264 12.49 23.89 7.71
N ASP A 265 11.77 24.94 8.14
CA ASP A 265 12.18 26.32 7.92
C ASP A 265 13.51 26.65 8.63
N ALA A 266 13.81 26.02 9.77
CA ALA A 266 15.08 26.14 10.46
C ALA A 266 16.28 25.60 9.65
N ILE A 267 16.05 24.73 8.63
CA ILE A 267 17.12 24.27 7.72
C ILE A 267 17.70 25.47 6.93
N GLY A 268 16.88 26.48 6.60
CA GLY A 268 17.37 27.70 5.98
C GLY A 268 18.42 28.41 6.85
N GLN A 269 18.19 28.49 8.17
CA GLN A 269 19.14 29.05 9.13
C GLN A 269 20.40 28.18 9.28
N PHE A 270 20.23 26.85 9.23
CA PHE A 270 21.36 25.92 9.22
C PHE A 270 22.32 26.21 8.06
N TYR A 271 21.82 26.45 6.84
CA TYR A 271 22.67 26.83 5.70
C TYR A 271 23.29 28.21 5.88
N GLN A 272 22.54 29.18 6.34
CA GLN A 272 23.05 30.52 6.58
C GLN A 272 24.21 30.52 7.56
N ASN A 273 24.14 29.72 8.63
CA ASN A 273 25.13 29.70 9.69
C ASN A 273 26.35 28.81 9.37
N ASN A 274 26.13 27.64 8.76
CA ASN A 274 27.18 26.64 8.58
C ASN A 274 27.75 26.60 7.15
N TYR A 275 27.00 27.10 6.15
CA TYR A 275 27.36 27.08 4.74
C TYR A 275 27.00 28.43 4.07
N PRO A 276 27.54 29.58 4.55
CA PRO A 276 27.12 30.90 4.09
C PRO A 276 27.36 31.13 2.60
N GLN A 277 28.40 30.54 2.03
CA GLN A 277 28.64 30.62 0.59
C GLN A 277 27.58 29.85 -0.21
N VAL A 278 27.23 28.62 0.21
CA VAL A 278 26.14 27.83 -0.42
C VAL A 278 24.81 28.56 -0.27
N TYR A 279 24.56 29.16 0.90
CA TYR A 279 23.34 29.95 1.13
C TYR A 279 23.24 31.13 0.16
N ALA A 280 24.34 31.86 -0.05
CA ALA A 280 24.36 33.01 -0.95
C ALA A 280 24.20 32.60 -2.44
N GLU A 281 24.86 31.50 -2.85
CA GLU A 281 24.88 31.06 -4.24
C GLU A 281 23.65 30.23 -4.65
N LYS A 282 23.04 29.49 -3.69
CA LYS A 282 21.99 28.49 -3.95
C LYS A 282 20.67 28.74 -3.19
N LEU A 283 20.38 29.98 -2.79
CA LEU A 283 19.18 30.30 -2.02
C LEU A 283 17.89 29.79 -2.67
N THR A 284 17.79 29.87 -4.01
CA THR A 284 16.63 29.36 -4.74
C THR A 284 16.50 27.82 -4.63
N ALA A 285 17.60 27.10 -4.68
CA ALA A 285 17.61 25.64 -4.53
C ALA A 285 17.27 25.24 -3.09
N ILE A 286 17.76 25.98 -2.10
CA ILE A 286 17.42 25.79 -0.70
C ILE A 286 15.91 25.95 -0.51
N ASN A 287 15.34 27.09 -0.94
CA ASN A 287 13.90 27.35 -0.79
C ASN A 287 13.05 26.25 -1.46
N ARG A 288 13.42 25.80 -2.66
CA ARG A 288 12.73 24.70 -3.34
C ARG A 288 12.83 23.39 -2.55
N ALA A 289 13.98 23.11 -1.95
CA ALA A 289 14.14 21.93 -1.10
C ALA A 289 13.28 22.01 0.17
N LEU A 290 13.17 23.19 0.80
CA LEU A 290 12.28 23.40 1.95
C LEU A 290 10.81 23.21 1.58
N ASP A 291 10.38 23.74 0.43
CA ASP A 291 9.02 23.55 -0.05
C ASP A 291 8.73 22.07 -0.31
N GLU A 292 9.67 21.33 -0.90
CA GLU A 292 9.50 19.90 -1.15
C GLU A 292 9.50 19.08 0.15
N LEU A 293 10.34 19.43 1.13
CA LEU A 293 10.30 18.81 2.45
C LEU A 293 8.96 19.05 3.16
N LYS A 294 8.30 20.20 2.95
CA LYS A 294 6.93 20.44 3.44
C LYS A 294 5.90 19.56 2.75
N ASN A 295 6.05 19.28 1.45
CA ASN A 295 5.22 18.31 0.75
C ASN A 295 5.41 16.90 1.34
N VAL A 296 6.66 16.51 1.61
CA VAL A 296 6.96 15.23 2.29
C VAL A 296 6.31 15.18 3.68
N ALA A 297 6.36 16.29 4.46
CA ALA A 297 5.72 16.34 5.77
C ALA A 297 4.21 16.08 5.70
N VAL A 298 3.52 16.63 4.69
CA VAL A 298 2.08 16.38 4.46
C VAL A 298 1.79 14.89 4.23
N LEU A 299 2.72 14.17 3.57
CA LEU A 299 2.57 12.74 3.25
C LEU A 299 2.96 11.80 4.40
N THR A 300 3.58 12.31 5.47
CA THR A 300 4.21 11.47 6.50
C THR A 300 3.86 11.80 7.94
N THR A 301 3.14 12.92 8.19
CA THR A 301 2.92 13.44 9.55
C THR A 301 1.43 13.44 9.92
N TYR A 302 0.98 12.42 10.62
CA TYR A 302 -0.43 12.22 11.02
C TYR A 302 -0.59 11.92 12.52
N PRO A 303 -0.11 12.80 13.43
CA PRO A 303 -0.07 12.49 14.87
C PRO A 303 -1.47 12.31 15.48
N TRP A 304 -2.50 13.03 14.98
CA TRP A 304 -3.88 12.89 15.47
C TRP A 304 -4.50 11.53 15.16
N MET A 305 -3.99 10.81 14.13
CA MET A 305 -4.37 9.45 13.80
C MET A 305 -3.46 8.41 14.44
N LYS A 306 -2.41 8.84 15.17
CA LYS A 306 -1.35 7.97 15.70
C LYS A 306 -0.76 7.09 14.60
N LEU A 307 -0.61 7.66 13.42
CA LEU A 307 -0.22 6.96 12.20
C LEU A 307 1.16 7.43 11.75
N THR A 308 2.03 6.47 11.51
CA THR A 308 3.32 6.61 10.85
C THR A 308 3.38 5.70 9.62
N TRP A 309 4.40 5.83 8.80
CA TRP A 309 4.56 5.06 7.56
C TRP A 309 4.81 3.56 7.77
N ASP A 310 5.17 3.13 8.98
CA ASP A 310 5.46 1.74 9.37
C ASP A 310 4.33 1.03 10.10
N ASN A 311 3.22 1.71 10.39
CA ASN A 311 2.07 1.12 11.08
C ASN A 311 1.42 -0.04 10.30
N TYR A 312 1.56 -0.03 8.98
CA TYR A 312 0.91 -1.05 8.16
C TYR A 312 1.93 -1.81 7.31
N PRO A 313 1.90 -3.15 7.37
CA PRO A 313 2.76 -3.95 6.52
C PRO A 313 2.43 -3.74 5.04
N ASP A 314 3.47 -3.65 4.22
CA ASP A 314 3.38 -3.69 2.76
C ASP A 314 3.84 -5.07 2.30
N GLN A 315 2.93 -5.83 1.70
CA GLN A 315 3.17 -7.19 1.25
C GLN A 315 3.93 -7.26 -0.08
N LEU A 316 4.09 -6.11 -0.76
CA LEU A 316 4.79 -6.05 -2.03
C LEU A 316 6.30 -6.17 -1.83
N GLY A 317 6.86 -7.31 -2.23
CA GLY A 317 8.28 -7.61 -2.04
C GLY A 317 8.59 -8.11 -0.62
N HIS A 318 9.75 -7.73 -0.05
CA HIS A 318 10.24 -8.24 1.23
C HIS A 318 11.14 -7.23 2.00
N GLN A 319 11.13 -5.95 1.60
CA GLN A 319 12.00 -4.94 2.22
C GLN A 319 11.39 -4.31 3.47
N LYS A 320 10.07 -4.05 3.45
CA LYS A 320 9.36 -3.38 4.56
C LYS A 320 8.64 -4.36 5.47
N SER A 321 8.30 -5.53 4.97
CA SER A 321 7.62 -6.61 5.70
C SER A 321 8.09 -7.94 5.13
N PRO A 322 7.78 -9.09 5.75
CA PRO A 322 8.14 -10.39 5.21
C PRO A 322 7.68 -10.61 3.76
N GLY A 323 6.53 -10.06 3.37
CA GLY A 323 6.02 -10.12 2.00
C GLY A 323 6.02 -11.55 1.44
N CYS A 324 6.83 -11.81 0.40
CA CYS A 324 6.98 -13.14 -0.20
C CYS A 324 7.52 -14.18 0.79
N PHE A 325 8.36 -13.76 1.74
CA PHE A 325 8.94 -14.65 2.77
C PHE A 325 7.97 -15.04 3.89
N ARG A 326 6.69 -14.69 3.78
CA ARG A 326 5.64 -15.30 4.60
C ARG A 326 5.47 -16.79 4.31
N CYS A 327 5.82 -17.21 3.07
CA CYS A 327 5.74 -18.59 2.58
C CYS A 327 7.10 -19.12 2.12
N HIS A 328 7.81 -18.35 1.25
CA HIS A 328 9.10 -18.73 0.71
C HIS A 328 10.18 -18.75 1.80
N GLY A 329 11.01 -19.82 1.80
CA GLY A 329 12.04 -20.03 2.82
C GLY A 329 11.51 -20.46 4.19
N LYS A 330 10.19 -20.67 4.33
CA LYS A 330 9.55 -20.96 5.62
C LYS A 330 8.73 -22.28 5.58
N LEU A 331 7.84 -22.40 4.62
CA LEU A 331 6.93 -23.55 4.52
C LEU A 331 7.63 -24.73 3.86
N VAL A 332 7.41 -25.94 4.40
CA VAL A 332 7.96 -27.20 3.91
C VAL A 332 6.86 -28.08 3.34
N PRO A 333 7.14 -28.97 2.35
CA PRO A 333 6.17 -29.93 1.83
C PRO A 333 5.60 -30.81 2.94
N GLN A 334 4.29 -30.99 2.96
CA GLN A 334 3.60 -31.77 3.99
C GLN A 334 3.81 -33.28 3.80
N ASP A 335 4.04 -33.73 2.56
CA ASP A 335 4.22 -35.13 2.21
C ASP A 335 5.64 -35.68 2.50
N GLY A 336 6.55 -34.81 2.93
CA GLY A 336 7.93 -35.16 3.25
C GLY A 336 8.79 -35.61 2.04
N THR A 337 8.29 -35.45 0.82
CA THR A 337 8.96 -35.92 -0.42
C THR A 337 10.27 -35.21 -0.71
N GLN A 338 10.44 -33.98 -0.19
CA GLN A 338 11.64 -33.16 -0.37
C GLN A 338 12.44 -32.98 0.94
N GLY A 339 12.18 -33.79 1.95
CA GLY A 339 12.78 -33.61 3.28
C GLY A 339 12.35 -32.29 3.92
N ASN A 340 13.30 -31.54 4.47
CA ASN A 340 13.04 -30.23 5.08
C ASN A 340 13.26 -29.06 4.10
N ALA A 341 13.30 -29.30 2.80
CA ALA A 341 13.44 -28.23 1.81
C ALA A 341 12.21 -27.31 1.86
N THR A 342 12.44 -26.02 2.04
CA THR A 342 11.37 -25.03 2.04
C THR A 342 10.97 -24.65 0.62
N ILE A 343 9.80 -23.98 0.46
CA ILE A 343 9.47 -23.29 -0.80
C ILE A 343 10.67 -22.40 -1.16
N ASP A 344 11.11 -22.47 -2.41
CA ASP A 344 12.32 -21.77 -2.88
C ASP A 344 12.30 -20.29 -2.51
N ALA A 345 13.32 -19.83 -1.82
CA ALA A 345 13.55 -18.44 -1.41
C ALA A 345 14.83 -17.87 -1.99
N SER A 346 15.41 -18.55 -2.99
CA SER A 346 16.60 -18.03 -3.68
C SER A 346 16.27 -16.71 -4.38
N CYS A 347 17.24 -15.82 -4.44
CA CYS A 347 17.04 -14.54 -5.09
C CYS A 347 16.59 -14.71 -6.56
N ASP A 348 17.11 -15.73 -7.23
CA ASP A 348 16.87 -16.03 -8.64
C ASP A 348 15.41 -16.48 -8.90
N ALA A 349 14.68 -16.91 -7.88
CA ALA A 349 13.27 -17.26 -8.01
C ALA A 349 12.43 -16.04 -8.43
N CYS A 350 12.82 -14.84 -7.99
CA CYS A 350 12.07 -13.60 -8.20
C CYS A 350 12.82 -12.52 -8.97
N HIS A 351 14.17 -12.59 -9.07
CA HIS A 351 15.01 -11.54 -9.62
C HIS A 351 16.04 -12.07 -10.62
N TYR A 352 16.39 -11.22 -11.60
CA TYR A 352 17.67 -11.32 -12.31
C TYR A 352 18.60 -10.23 -11.78
N PHE A 353 19.84 -10.60 -11.42
CA PHE A 353 20.88 -9.68 -10.95
C PHE A 353 21.85 -9.25 -12.07
N LYS A 354 21.75 -9.85 -13.24
CA LYS A 354 22.48 -9.43 -14.44
C LYS A 354 21.47 -9.27 -15.55
N LEU A 355 21.65 -8.22 -16.35
CA LEU A 355 20.94 -8.11 -17.62
C LEU A 355 21.28 -9.36 -18.43
N PRO A 356 20.29 -10.04 -19.01
CA PRO A 356 20.51 -11.18 -19.87
C PRO A 356 21.36 -10.84 -21.06
#